data_5cb52a1ba9a5efaa0a12f7332d0644ab
#
_entry.id   5cb52a1ba9a5efaa0a12f7332d0644ab
#
_cell.length_a   1.000
_cell.length_b   1.000
_cell.length_c   1.000
_cell.angle_alpha   90.00
_cell.angle_beta   90.00
_cell.angle_gamma   90.00
#
_symmetry.space_group_name_H-M   'P 1'
#
loop_
_entity.id
_entity.type
_entity.pdbx_description
1 polymer ?
#
loop_
_entity_poly.entity_id
_entity_poly.type
_entity_poly.pdbx_seq_one_letter_code
_entity_poly.pdbx_strand_id
1 'polypeptide(L)'
;MNRYLLIESLDPFESNDVGRHWEMAVDLARRGNRVTLFLVQNGVLAAREGARNDVLHSVAAAGVEVLADEFSLRERGIGRLMARVKPAPLDVVLDRLAEGCKALWH
;
A
#
# COMPACT_ATOMS: atom_id res chain seq x y z
N MET A 1 -20.54 -1.94 4.76
CA MET A 1 -19.15 -1.58 4.55
C MET A 1 -18.26 -2.81 4.63
N ASN A 2 -17.45 -3.05 3.62
CA ASN A 2 -16.49 -4.15 3.61
C ASN A 2 -15.10 -3.64 3.96
N ARG A 3 -14.20 -4.57 4.27
CA ARG A 3 -12.79 -4.29 4.55
C ARG A 3 -11.93 -5.01 3.52
N TYR A 4 -10.97 -4.29 2.96
CA TYR A 4 -10.09 -4.82 1.92
C TYR A 4 -8.63 -4.62 2.32
N LEU A 5 -7.81 -5.61 2.00
CA LEU A 5 -6.36 -5.53 2.09
C LEU A 5 -5.80 -5.78 0.70
N LEU A 6 -5.20 -4.75 0.11
CA LEU A 6 -4.50 -4.86 -1.16
C LEU A 6 -3.01 -4.94 -0.86
N ILE A 7 -2.35 -5.96 -1.38
CA ILE A 7 -0.91 -6.16 -1.19
C ILE A 7 -0.23 -5.93 -2.52
N GLU A 8 0.72 -4.98 -2.56
CA GLU A 8 1.45 -4.63 -3.78
C GLU A 8 2.93 -4.98 -3.64
N SER A 9 3.43 -5.83 -4.51
CA SER A 9 4.83 -6.27 -4.50
C SER A 9 5.69 -5.62 -5.60
N LEU A 10 5.07 -4.89 -6.52
CA LEU A 10 5.78 -4.29 -7.66
C LEU A 10 5.85 -2.77 -7.54
N ASP A 11 6.97 -2.22 -8.07
CA ASP A 11 7.12 -0.79 -8.24
C ASP A 11 6.33 -0.35 -9.49
N PRO A 12 5.67 0.82 -9.49
CA PRO A 12 5.03 1.37 -10.68
C PRO A 12 5.91 1.41 -11.94
N PHE A 13 7.24 1.50 -11.77
CA PHE A 13 8.17 1.46 -12.88
C PHE A 13 8.38 0.06 -13.47
N GLU A 14 8.01 -0.99 -12.74
CA GLU A 14 8.16 -2.38 -13.19
C GLU A 14 6.95 -2.87 -13.97
N SER A 15 5.77 -2.35 -13.65
CA SER A 15 4.52 -2.86 -14.21
C SER A 15 3.49 -1.74 -14.34
N ASN A 16 2.85 -1.69 -15.50
CA ASN A 16 1.75 -0.75 -15.74
C ASN A 16 0.47 -1.12 -14.97
N ASP A 17 0.38 -2.34 -14.49
CA ASP A 17 -0.80 -2.82 -13.76
C ASP A 17 -0.85 -2.30 -12.33
N VAL A 18 0.26 -1.81 -11.78
CA VAL A 18 0.31 -1.24 -10.44
C VAL A 18 -0.67 -0.07 -10.30
N GLY A 19 -0.70 0.82 -11.28
CA GLY A 19 -1.61 1.95 -11.28
C GLY A 19 -3.07 1.52 -11.20
N ARG A 20 -3.45 0.48 -11.94
CA ARG A 20 -4.82 -0.06 -11.93
C ARG A 20 -5.17 -0.65 -10.57
N HIS A 21 -4.24 -1.35 -9.95
CA HIS A 21 -4.42 -1.94 -8.63
C HIS A 21 -4.65 -0.85 -7.58
N TRP A 22 -3.88 0.23 -7.66
CA TRP A 22 -4.03 1.37 -6.74
C TRP A 22 -5.30 2.17 -7.00
N GLU A 23 -5.71 2.32 -8.26
CA GLU A 23 -6.99 2.94 -8.59
C GLU A 23 -8.17 2.16 -8.01
N MET A 24 -8.06 0.83 -8.00
CA MET A 24 -9.07 -0.01 -7.37
C MET A 24 -9.16 0.27 -5.87
N ALA A 25 -8.02 0.48 -5.20
CA ALA A 25 -8.01 0.84 -3.78
C ALA A 25 -8.76 2.15 -3.54
N VAL A 26 -8.51 3.15 -4.38
CA VAL A 26 -9.19 4.46 -4.30
C VAL A 26 -10.69 4.31 -4.51
N ASP A 27 -11.09 3.56 -5.52
CA ASP A 27 -12.50 3.33 -5.82
C ASP A 27 -13.22 2.66 -4.64
N LEU A 28 -12.61 1.63 -4.07
CA LEU A 28 -13.19 0.94 -2.92
C LEU A 28 -13.34 1.88 -1.72
N ALA A 29 -12.33 2.71 -1.46
CA ALA A 29 -12.37 3.68 -0.36
C ALA A 29 -13.48 4.73 -0.58
N ARG A 30 -13.60 5.23 -1.80
CA ARG A 30 -14.63 6.22 -2.15
C ARG A 30 -16.05 5.67 -2.03
N ARG A 31 -16.21 4.36 -2.14
CA ARG A 31 -17.50 3.70 -1.95
C ARG A 31 -17.81 3.41 -0.48
N GLY A 32 -17.00 3.91 0.44
CA GLY A 32 -17.24 3.77 1.87
C GLY A 32 -16.61 2.54 2.50
N ASN A 33 -15.76 1.81 1.80
CA ASN A 33 -15.07 0.65 2.35
C ASN A 33 -13.80 1.06 3.08
N ARG A 34 -13.37 0.24 4.04
CA ARG A 34 -12.06 0.40 4.68
C ARG A 34 -11.03 -0.35 3.86
N VAL A 35 -10.03 0.38 3.39
CA VAL A 35 -9.02 -0.17 2.50
C VAL A 35 -7.63 0.08 3.06
N THR A 36 -6.84 -0.98 3.13
CA THR A 36 -5.41 -0.92 3.45
C THR A 36 -4.63 -1.32 2.21
N LEU A 37 -3.67 -0.50 1.80
CA LEU A 37 -2.70 -0.83 0.77
C LEU A 37 -1.39 -1.12 1.47
N PHE A 38 -0.93 -2.37 1.40
CA PHE A 38 0.31 -2.82 2.02
C PHE A 38 1.38 -3.04 0.96
N LEU A 39 2.41 -2.21 0.99
CA LEU A 39 3.52 -2.27 0.05
C LEU A 39 4.57 -3.23 0.59
N VAL A 40 4.94 -4.23 -0.22
CA VAL A 40 5.96 -5.22 0.14
C VAL A 40 6.98 -5.32 -1.00
N GLN A 41 8.15 -5.87 -0.71
CA GLN A 41 9.20 -6.05 -1.72
C GLN A 41 9.45 -4.74 -2.48
N ASN A 42 9.50 -4.76 -3.81
CA ASN A 42 9.74 -3.57 -4.62
C ASN A 42 8.61 -2.54 -4.56
N GLY A 43 7.44 -2.92 -4.07
CA GLY A 43 6.35 -1.98 -3.86
C GLY A 43 6.72 -0.85 -2.90
N VAL A 44 7.64 -1.09 -1.95
CA VAL A 44 8.06 -0.06 -0.99
C VAL A 44 8.90 1.05 -1.63
N LEU A 45 9.46 0.83 -2.81
CA LEU A 45 10.26 1.84 -3.50
C LEU A 45 9.44 3.10 -3.81
N ALA A 46 8.16 2.94 -4.07
CA ALA A 46 7.25 4.06 -4.35
C ALA A 46 7.02 4.96 -3.13
N ALA A 47 7.27 4.45 -1.94
CA ALA A 47 6.98 5.15 -0.68
C ALA A 47 8.18 5.93 -0.13
N ARG A 48 9.33 5.90 -0.79
CA ARG A 48 10.53 6.62 -0.32
C ARG A 48 10.27 8.12 -0.27
N GLU A 49 10.79 8.76 0.77
CA GLU A 49 10.85 10.22 0.79
C GLU A 49 11.63 10.71 -0.44
N GLY A 50 11.08 11.67 -1.17
CA GLY A 50 11.68 12.16 -2.40
C GLY A 50 11.34 11.36 -3.65
N ALA A 51 10.72 10.21 -3.53
CA ALA A 51 10.15 9.54 -4.69
C ALA A 51 8.97 10.41 -5.20
N ARG A 52 9.02 10.76 -6.47
CA ARG A 52 7.92 11.53 -7.08
C ARG A 52 6.81 10.57 -7.43
N ASN A 53 5.92 10.36 -6.48
CA ASN A 53 4.79 9.47 -6.69
C ASN A 53 3.49 10.15 -6.28
N ASP A 54 2.98 10.98 -7.17
CA ASP A 54 1.73 11.70 -6.98
C ASP A 54 0.53 10.75 -6.86
N VAL A 55 0.62 9.59 -7.51
CA VAL A 55 -0.43 8.57 -7.44
C VAL A 55 -0.55 8.02 -6.03
N LEU A 56 0.56 7.72 -5.37
CA LEU A 56 0.52 7.21 -3.99
C LEU A 56 0.00 8.28 -3.02
N HIS A 57 0.35 9.55 -3.23
CA HIS A 57 -0.24 10.65 -2.47
C HIS A 57 -1.75 10.69 -2.65
N SER A 58 -2.23 10.52 -3.87
CA SER A 58 -3.67 10.52 -4.16
C SER A 58 -4.38 9.36 -3.51
N VAL A 59 -3.75 8.19 -3.46
CA VAL A 59 -4.28 7.00 -2.79
C VAL A 59 -4.48 7.28 -1.30
N ALA A 60 -3.46 7.82 -0.64
CA ALA A 60 -3.55 8.16 0.78
C ALA A 60 -4.59 9.26 1.04
N ALA A 61 -4.66 10.27 0.16
CA ALA A 61 -5.62 11.36 0.28
C ALA A 61 -7.07 10.89 0.12
N ALA A 62 -7.29 9.79 -0.59
CA ALA A 62 -8.62 9.20 -0.78
C ALA A 62 -9.12 8.42 0.45
N GLY A 63 -8.30 8.32 1.50
CA GLY A 63 -8.67 7.62 2.73
C GLY A 63 -8.18 6.18 2.82
N VAL A 64 -7.34 5.75 1.89
CA VAL A 64 -6.68 4.44 1.96
C VAL A 64 -5.56 4.49 3.00
N GLU A 65 -5.53 3.52 3.89
CA GLU A 65 -4.41 3.34 4.81
C GLU A 65 -3.24 2.76 4.02
N VAL A 66 -2.10 3.47 3.94
CA VAL A 66 -0.93 3.00 3.19
C VAL A 66 0.17 2.61 4.17
N LEU A 67 0.56 1.35 4.11
CA LEU A 67 1.60 0.77 4.96
C LEU A 67 2.74 0.22 4.10
N ALA A 68 3.96 0.24 4.63
CA ALA A 68 5.13 -0.31 3.97
C ALA A 68 5.78 -1.35 4.88
N ASP A 69 6.10 -2.52 4.34
CA ASP A 69 6.69 -3.62 5.08
C ASP A 69 8.08 -3.25 5.61
N GLU A 70 8.26 -3.33 6.91
CA GLU A 70 9.51 -2.99 7.59
C GLU A 70 10.72 -3.78 7.08
N PHE A 71 10.53 -5.08 6.84
CA PHE A 71 11.61 -5.92 6.35
C PHE A 71 12.05 -5.50 4.95
N SER A 72 11.08 -5.27 4.06
CA SER A 72 11.36 -4.81 2.69
C SER A 72 12.08 -3.47 2.66
N LEU A 73 11.70 -2.56 3.56
CA LEU A 73 12.35 -1.26 3.71
C LEU A 73 13.82 -1.43 4.12
N ARG A 74 14.07 -2.26 5.12
CA ARG A 74 15.45 -2.50 5.60
C ARG A 74 16.32 -3.14 4.55
N GLU A 75 15.81 -4.12 3.81
CA GLU A 75 16.55 -4.77 2.75
C GLU A 75 16.99 -3.78 1.66
N ARG A 76 16.23 -2.71 1.45
CA ARG A 76 16.49 -1.72 0.41
C ARG A 76 17.12 -0.43 0.94
N GLY A 77 17.48 -0.42 2.23
CA GLY A 77 18.14 0.74 2.84
C GLY A 77 17.27 1.99 2.90
N ILE A 78 15.95 1.83 2.96
CA ILE A 78 15.00 2.94 2.97
C ILE A 78 14.75 3.34 4.42
N GLY A 79 15.23 4.53 4.81
CA GLY A 79 15.06 5.03 6.17
C GLY A 79 13.95 6.05 6.34
N ARG A 80 13.52 6.70 5.26
CA ARG A 80 12.49 7.75 5.31
C ARG A 80 11.41 7.51 4.29
N LEU A 81 10.17 7.68 4.74
CA LEU A 81 8.97 7.49 3.93
C LEU A 81 8.30 8.83 3.67
N MET A 82 7.57 8.90 2.57
CA MET A 82 6.71 10.03 2.30
C MET A 82 5.60 10.15 3.34
N ALA A 83 5.02 11.35 3.48
CA ALA A 83 3.94 11.60 4.42
C ALA A 83 2.77 10.63 4.20
N ARG A 84 2.11 10.25 5.31
CA ARG A 84 0.95 9.35 5.33
C ARG A 84 1.25 7.87 5.04
N VAL A 85 2.50 7.51 4.76
CA VAL A 85 2.90 6.10 4.68
C VAL A 85 3.62 5.73 5.96
N LYS A 86 3.19 4.63 6.58
CA LYS A 86 3.77 4.16 7.84
C LYS A 86 4.42 2.81 7.65
N PRO A 87 5.56 2.56 8.31
CA PRO A 87 6.12 1.22 8.33
C PRO A 87 5.26 0.29 9.19
N ALA A 88 5.19 -0.97 8.81
CA ALA A 88 4.46 -1.97 9.57
C ALA A 88 5.07 -3.35 9.37
N PRO A 89 4.97 -4.24 10.37
CA PRO A 89 5.45 -5.61 10.23
C PRO A 89 4.48 -6.42 9.35
N LEU A 90 4.99 -7.50 8.78
CA LEU A 90 4.19 -8.40 7.96
C LEU A 90 3.02 -9.01 8.73
N ASP A 91 3.10 -9.06 10.05
CA ASP A 91 2.02 -9.54 10.93
C ASP A 91 0.70 -8.80 10.69
N VAL A 92 0.75 -7.58 10.15
CA VAL A 92 -0.45 -6.82 9.78
C VAL A 92 -1.35 -7.59 8.83
N VAL A 93 -0.78 -8.40 7.93
CA VAL A 93 -1.57 -9.23 7.01
C VAL A 93 -2.45 -10.19 7.80
N LEU A 94 -1.89 -10.85 8.80
CA LEU A 94 -2.63 -11.78 9.65
C LEU A 94 -3.73 -11.05 10.44
N ASP A 95 -3.41 -9.87 10.98
CA ASP A 95 -4.38 -9.07 11.73
C ASP A 95 -5.56 -8.65 10.85
N ARG A 96 -5.28 -8.19 9.63
CA ARG A 96 -6.34 -7.77 8.71
C ARG A 96 -7.20 -8.94 8.26
N LEU A 97 -6.61 -10.10 8.00
CA LEU A 97 -7.37 -11.31 7.67
C LEU A 97 -8.25 -11.75 8.83
N ALA A 98 -7.75 -11.67 10.06
CA ALA A 98 -8.52 -11.98 11.26
C ALA A 98 -9.70 -11.02 11.44
N GLU A 99 -9.58 -9.78 11.00
CA GLU A 99 -10.65 -8.77 11.02
C GLU A 99 -11.69 -8.99 9.91
N GLY A 100 -11.48 -9.97 9.04
CA GLY A 100 -12.38 -10.27 7.94
C GLY A 100 -12.12 -9.48 6.65
N CYS A 101 -10.92 -8.94 6.49
CA CYS A 101 -10.55 -8.27 5.25
C CYS A 101 -10.51 -9.24 4.07
N LYS A 102 -10.98 -8.78 2.93
CA LYS A 102 -10.79 -9.47 1.66
C LYS A 102 -9.43 -9.07 1.12
N ALA A 103 -8.55 -10.04 0.86
CA ALA A 103 -7.18 -9.79 0.43
C ALA A 103 -7.03 -9.94 -1.09
N LEU A 104 -6.38 -8.96 -1.71
CA LEU A 104 -6.05 -8.95 -3.13
C LEU A 104 -4.56 -8.70 -3.28
N TRP A 105 -3.88 -9.59 -3.99
CA TRP A 105 -2.42 -9.54 -4.17
C TRP A 105 -2.07 -9.14 -5.61
N HIS A 106 -1.10 -8.26 -5.72
CA HIS A 106 -0.53 -7.91 -7.03
C HIS A 106 0.99 -8.00 -7.05
#